data_0faf5e52ff97df0bfd15500dfafff434
#
_entry.id   0faf5e52ff97df0bfd15500dfafff434
#
_cell.length_a   1.000
_cell.length_b   1.000
_cell.length_c   1.000
_cell.angle_alpha   90.00
_cell.angle_beta   90.00
_cell.angle_gamma   90.00
#
_symmetry.space_group_name_H-M   'P 1'
#
loop_
_entity.id
_entity.type
_entity.pdbx_description
1 polymer ?
#
loop_
_entity_poly.entity_id
_entity_poly.type
_entity_poly.pdbx_seq_one_letter_code
_entity_poly.pdbx_strand_id
1 'polypeptide(L)'
;QKAVELLGLGSSALRFVPVNNYFQIDLEALKTTITQDRREGHQPFCVVGAAGTTNTGAIDDLEALADICQQEDLWLHIDAAFGAWAVLAPDARNQVAGIDRADSLAFDLHKWMYMPYEIGCVLVRREAYQRNTFSLTPAYLAHGESGRGMTGGDLPWLSDYGYQLSRGFRALKAWMSLKEHGSRKYGRLIQQNIDQARYLAQLIDAAPELELAAPVTLNVVCFRYIVPGLDDAALDTLNKQILIELQEQGIAAPSGTIIGGKYVLHVAHCNHRSQREDFDILTREVLRIGQELG
;
A
#
# COMPACT_ATOMS: atom_id res chain seq x y z
N GLN A 1 5.15 9.04 -8.94
CA GLN A 1 5.33 9.93 -10.10
C GLN A 1 4.20 10.96 -10.19
N LYS A 2 2.92 10.55 -10.30
CA LYS A 2 1.77 11.45 -10.50
C LYS A 2 1.69 12.61 -9.47
N ALA A 3 1.99 12.36 -8.19
CA ALA A 3 2.01 13.39 -7.16
C ALA A 3 3.13 14.43 -7.39
N VAL A 4 4.31 13.96 -7.79
CA VAL A 4 5.46 14.84 -8.08
C VAL A 4 5.18 15.74 -9.29
N GLU A 5 4.53 15.19 -10.32
CA GLU A 5 4.07 15.97 -11.48
C GLU A 5 3.00 17.01 -11.07
N LEU A 6 2.03 16.59 -10.25
CA LEU A 6 0.96 17.49 -9.78
C LEU A 6 1.51 18.67 -8.97
N LEU A 7 2.57 18.45 -8.21
CA LEU A 7 3.26 19.50 -7.43
C LEU A 7 4.15 20.41 -8.29
N GLY A 8 4.28 20.14 -9.59
CA GLY A 8 5.10 20.93 -10.51
C GLY A 8 6.60 20.69 -10.39
N LEU A 9 7.03 19.64 -9.68
CA LEU A 9 8.45 19.31 -9.53
C LEU A 9 9.03 18.63 -10.78
N GLY A 10 8.18 17.99 -11.58
CA GLY A 10 8.55 17.23 -12.77
C GLY A 10 9.12 15.84 -12.45
N SER A 11 8.94 14.90 -13.39
CA SER A 11 9.40 13.52 -13.22
C SER A 11 10.90 13.38 -13.05
N SER A 12 11.68 14.33 -13.57
CA SER A 12 13.14 14.37 -13.38
C SER A 12 13.59 14.58 -11.92
N ALA A 13 12.72 15.10 -11.07
CA ALA A 13 12.96 15.24 -9.63
C ALA A 13 12.79 13.91 -8.87
N LEU A 14 12.17 12.88 -9.48
CA LEU A 14 11.95 11.59 -8.87
C LEU A 14 13.06 10.60 -9.21
N ARG A 15 13.63 9.97 -8.21
CA ARG A 15 14.57 8.84 -8.36
C ARG A 15 13.86 7.55 -7.97
N PHE A 16 13.91 6.56 -8.87
CA PHE A 16 13.50 5.21 -8.58
C PHE A 16 14.73 4.43 -8.12
N VAL A 17 14.72 4.05 -6.85
CA VAL A 17 15.78 3.24 -6.28
C VAL A 17 15.52 1.77 -6.62
N PRO A 18 16.52 0.98 -7.03
CA PRO A 18 16.37 -0.45 -7.22
C PRO A 18 15.83 -1.18 -5.99
N VAL A 19 15.22 -2.33 -6.20
CA VAL A 19 14.77 -3.23 -5.13
C VAL A 19 15.63 -4.49 -5.09
N ASN A 20 15.70 -5.13 -3.92
CA ASN A 20 16.32 -6.43 -3.72
C ASN A 20 15.40 -7.57 -4.22
N ASN A 21 15.85 -8.82 -4.03
CA ASN A 21 15.09 -10.02 -4.43
C ASN A 21 13.78 -10.24 -3.64
N TYR A 22 13.57 -9.47 -2.57
CA TYR A 22 12.33 -9.45 -1.77
C TYR A 22 11.42 -8.28 -2.13
N PHE A 23 11.72 -7.56 -3.21
CA PHE A 23 10.99 -6.35 -3.67
C PHE A 23 11.00 -5.20 -2.67
N GLN A 24 11.97 -5.17 -1.78
CA GLN A 24 12.23 -4.09 -0.84
C GLN A 24 13.26 -3.14 -1.43
N ILE A 25 13.18 -1.86 -1.07
CA ILE A 25 14.18 -0.86 -1.49
C ILE A 25 15.60 -1.32 -1.11
N ASP A 26 16.53 -1.24 -2.07
CA ASP A 26 17.93 -1.52 -1.82
C ASP A 26 18.57 -0.33 -1.08
N LEU A 27 18.91 -0.53 0.18
CA LEU A 27 19.41 0.52 1.06
C LEU A 27 20.80 1.05 0.63
N GLU A 28 21.65 0.22 0.05
CA GLU A 28 22.95 0.64 -0.44
C GLU A 28 22.81 1.44 -1.73
N ALA A 29 21.91 1.03 -2.62
CA ALA A 29 21.56 1.80 -3.80
C ALA A 29 20.94 3.15 -3.43
N LEU A 30 20.09 3.21 -2.38
CA LEU A 30 19.53 4.45 -1.85
C LEU A 30 20.63 5.42 -1.38
N LYS A 31 21.55 4.97 -0.53
CA LYS A 31 22.69 5.79 -0.03
C LYS A 31 23.56 6.29 -1.16
N THR A 32 23.83 5.43 -2.14
CA THR A 32 24.59 5.77 -3.33
C THR A 32 23.88 6.86 -4.14
N THR A 33 22.59 6.72 -4.37
CA THR A 33 21.76 7.70 -5.10
C THR A 33 21.75 9.05 -4.41
N ILE A 34 21.55 9.10 -3.08
CA ILE A 34 21.59 10.34 -2.28
C ILE A 34 22.95 11.03 -2.44
N THR A 35 24.05 10.27 -2.31
CA THR A 35 25.41 10.78 -2.41
C THR A 35 25.68 11.33 -3.80
N GLN A 36 25.26 10.63 -4.86
CA GLN A 36 25.47 11.05 -6.25
C GLN A 36 24.66 12.31 -6.57
N ASP A 37 23.38 12.36 -6.20
CA ASP A 37 22.55 13.55 -6.43
C ASP A 37 23.15 14.80 -5.77
N ARG A 38 23.69 14.69 -4.55
CA ARG A 38 24.37 15.82 -3.88
C ARG A 38 25.64 16.26 -4.61
N ARG A 39 26.43 15.32 -5.13
CA ARG A 39 27.61 15.65 -5.93
C ARG A 39 27.28 16.37 -7.23
N GLU A 40 26.14 16.06 -7.80
CA GLU A 40 25.60 16.70 -9.00
C GLU A 40 24.89 18.04 -8.73
N GLY A 41 24.85 18.48 -7.47
CA GLY A 41 24.25 19.76 -7.07
C GLY A 41 22.75 19.70 -6.83
N HIS A 42 22.16 18.50 -6.83
CA HIS A 42 20.77 18.30 -6.41
C HIS A 42 20.63 18.29 -4.89
N GLN A 43 19.43 18.55 -4.41
CA GLN A 43 19.12 18.54 -2.98
C GLN A 43 18.01 17.50 -2.71
N PRO A 44 18.37 16.23 -2.43
CA PRO A 44 17.41 15.25 -1.95
C PRO A 44 16.71 15.80 -0.69
N PHE A 45 15.39 15.69 -0.62
CA PHE A 45 14.63 16.21 0.52
C PHE A 45 13.67 15.19 1.12
N CYS A 46 13.33 14.13 0.39
CA CYS A 46 12.35 13.15 0.83
C CYS A 46 12.68 11.76 0.31
N VAL A 47 12.56 10.77 1.19
CA VAL A 47 12.52 9.35 0.82
C VAL A 47 11.10 8.84 1.02
N VAL A 48 10.62 8.05 0.05
CA VAL A 48 9.32 7.37 0.14
C VAL A 48 9.59 5.87 0.33
N GLY A 49 9.30 5.35 1.52
CA GLY A 49 9.30 3.93 1.81
C GLY A 49 7.89 3.35 1.67
N ALA A 50 7.79 2.07 1.38
CA ALA A 50 6.53 1.35 1.23
C ALA A 50 6.30 0.37 2.38
N ALA A 51 5.09 0.41 2.95
CA ALA A 51 4.61 -0.63 3.85
C ALA A 51 3.43 -1.36 3.18
N GLY A 52 3.74 -2.44 2.46
CA GLY A 52 2.78 -3.20 1.66
C GLY A 52 2.61 -2.62 0.26
N THR A 53 3.55 -2.90 -0.64
CA THR A 53 3.47 -2.47 -2.04
C THR A 53 2.26 -3.07 -2.74
N THR A 54 1.68 -2.35 -3.69
CA THR A 54 0.48 -2.78 -4.41
C THR A 54 0.69 -4.10 -5.15
N ASN A 55 1.85 -4.30 -5.76
CA ASN A 55 2.10 -5.47 -6.61
C ASN A 55 2.44 -6.74 -5.84
N THR A 56 3.24 -6.65 -4.78
CA THR A 56 3.77 -7.84 -4.10
C THR A 56 3.44 -7.90 -2.61
N GLY A 57 2.93 -6.79 -2.04
CA GLY A 57 2.75 -6.69 -0.60
C GLY A 57 4.07 -6.52 0.17
N ALA A 58 5.19 -6.29 -0.51
CA ALA A 58 6.49 -6.13 0.12
C ALA A 58 6.51 -4.92 1.07
N ILE A 59 7.27 -5.05 2.13
CA ILE A 59 7.48 -4.00 3.14
C ILE A 59 8.95 -3.68 3.18
N ASP A 60 9.31 -2.41 2.99
CA ASP A 60 10.67 -1.95 3.14
C ASP A 60 11.16 -2.05 4.59
N ASP A 61 12.46 -2.08 4.81
CA ASP A 61 13.04 -1.95 6.15
C ASP A 61 12.86 -0.50 6.65
N LEU A 62 11.71 -0.26 7.30
CA LEU A 62 11.30 1.08 7.72
C LEU A 62 12.19 1.64 8.83
N GLU A 63 12.78 0.79 9.68
CA GLU A 63 13.74 1.21 10.71
C GLU A 63 15.03 1.71 10.06
N ALA A 64 15.59 0.93 9.13
CA ALA A 64 16.79 1.34 8.40
C ALA A 64 16.56 2.58 7.52
N LEU A 65 15.39 2.70 6.89
CA LEU A 65 15.03 3.92 6.14
C LEU A 65 14.95 5.14 7.06
N ALA A 66 14.38 4.99 8.27
CA ALA A 66 14.31 6.07 9.24
C ALA A 66 15.70 6.49 9.73
N ASP A 67 16.62 5.53 9.93
CA ASP A 67 18.01 5.82 10.30
C ASP A 67 18.72 6.60 9.20
N ILE A 68 18.59 6.17 7.93
CA ILE A 68 19.17 6.88 6.78
C ILE A 68 18.60 8.30 6.67
N CYS A 69 17.27 8.45 6.73
CA CYS A 69 16.63 9.76 6.65
C CYS A 69 17.07 10.71 7.76
N GLN A 70 17.23 10.18 8.98
CA GLN A 70 17.73 10.97 10.11
C GLN A 70 19.19 11.40 9.93
N GLN A 71 20.05 10.50 9.42
CA GLN A 71 21.48 10.79 9.17
C GLN A 71 21.67 11.79 8.03
N GLU A 72 20.82 11.72 7.02
CA GLU A 72 20.92 12.50 5.79
C GLU A 72 20.05 13.78 5.81
N ASP A 73 19.35 14.07 6.92
CA ASP A 73 18.41 15.21 7.07
C ASP A 73 17.33 15.19 5.97
N LEU A 74 16.67 14.04 5.77
CA LEU A 74 15.64 13.84 4.79
C LEU A 74 14.30 13.57 5.44
N TRP A 75 13.23 14.00 4.80
CA TRP A 75 11.86 13.66 5.18
C TRP A 75 11.57 12.20 4.84
N LEU A 76 11.13 11.41 5.82
CA LEU A 76 10.64 10.07 5.58
C LEU A 76 9.12 10.08 5.40
N HIS A 77 8.66 9.81 4.19
CA HIS A 77 7.27 9.49 3.91
C HIS A 77 7.09 7.99 3.79
N ILE A 78 6.10 7.41 4.48
CA ILE A 78 5.75 6.00 4.30
C ILE A 78 4.41 5.92 3.58
N ASP A 79 4.43 5.35 2.37
CA ASP A 79 3.23 4.91 1.68
C ASP A 79 2.81 3.55 2.24
N ALA A 80 1.82 3.59 3.09
CA ALA A 80 1.23 2.42 3.73
C ALA A 80 -0.25 2.28 3.34
N ALA A 81 -0.60 2.74 2.13
CA ALA A 81 -1.97 2.76 1.62
C ALA A 81 -2.69 1.43 1.83
N PHE A 82 -1.94 0.34 1.82
CA PHE A 82 -2.44 -1.01 2.03
C PHE A 82 -2.00 -1.59 3.38
N GLY A 83 -0.71 -1.60 3.67
CA GLY A 83 -0.11 -2.37 4.76
C GLY A 83 -0.09 -1.69 6.14
N ALA A 84 -0.52 -0.43 6.30
CA ALA A 84 -0.55 0.23 7.62
C ALA A 84 -1.27 -0.60 8.68
N TRP A 85 -2.30 -1.34 8.27
CA TRP A 85 -3.17 -2.08 9.18
C TRP A 85 -2.53 -3.36 9.73
N ALA A 86 -1.39 -3.77 9.22
CA ALA A 86 -0.57 -4.84 9.80
C ALA A 86 -0.19 -4.55 11.27
N VAL A 87 -0.15 -3.27 11.69
CA VAL A 87 0.06 -2.88 13.09
C VAL A 87 -0.98 -3.48 14.06
N LEU A 88 -2.17 -3.81 13.55
CA LEU A 88 -3.26 -4.39 14.34
C LEU A 88 -3.20 -5.92 14.38
N ALA A 89 -2.47 -6.57 13.46
CA ALA A 89 -2.36 -8.03 13.38
C ALA A 89 -1.23 -8.52 14.30
N PRO A 90 -1.51 -9.47 15.22
CA PRO A 90 -0.50 -9.93 16.18
C PRO A 90 0.78 -10.44 15.53
N ASP A 91 0.66 -11.21 14.43
CA ASP A 91 1.79 -11.88 13.81
C ASP A 91 2.50 -11.03 12.72
N ALA A 92 1.91 -9.88 12.36
CA ALA A 92 2.45 -9.02 11.30
C ALA A 92 2.96 -7.66 11.79
N ARG A 93 2.62 -7.25 13.03
CA ARG A 93 2.99 -5.93 13.55
C ARG A 93 4.49 -5.65 13.51
N ASN A 94 5.31 -6.68 13.74
CA ASN A 94 6.75 -6.53 13.72
C ASN A 94 7.33 -6.31 12.33
N GLN A 95 6.59 -6.68 11.27
CA GLN A 95 7.02 -6.45 9.89
C GLN A 95 6.95 -4.97 9.48
N VAL A 96 6.15 -4.18 10.18
CA VAL A 96 6.04 -2.74 9.99
C VAL A 96 6.71 -1.95 11.12
N ALA A 97 7.68 -2.55 11.82
CA ALA A 97 8.51 -1.85 12.80
C ALA A 97 9.16 -0.63 12.16
N GLY A 98 9.23 0.48 12.87
CA GLY A 98 9.74 1.75 12.34
C GLY A 98 8.68 2.63 11.65
N ILE A 99 7.45 2.15 11.41
CA ILE A 99 6.38 2.95 10.81
C ILE A 99 6.07 4.22 11.61
N ASP A 100 6.22 4.15 12.92
CA ASP A 100 6.03 5.26 13.86
C ASP A 100 7.17 6.29 13.80
N ARG A 101 8.26 6.04 13.08
CA ARG A 101 9.38 6.96 12.88
C ARG A 101 9.20 7.86 11.65
N ALA A 102 8.20 7.61 10.80
CA ALA A 102 7.92 8.42 9.63
C ALA A 102 7.60 9.88 9.99
N ASP A 103 8.02 10.84 9.17
CA ASP A 103 7.59 12.24 9.25
C ASP A 103 6.16 12.40 8.72
N SER A 104 5.80 11.61 7.74
CA SER A 104 4.42 11.48 7.27
C SER A 104 4.09 10.05 6.84
N LEU A 105 2.84 9.66 7.05
CA LEU A 105 2.31 8.33 6.76
C LEU A 105 0.99 8.47 6.02
N ALA A 106 0.90 7.88 4.83
CA ALA A 106 -0.35 7.79 4.08
C ALA A 106 -0.94 6.39 4.15
N PHE A 107 -2.25 6.27 4.38
CA PHE A 107 -2.95 4.99 4.40
C PHE A 107 -4.43 5.13 4.04
N ASP A 108 -5.03 4.02 3.60
CA ASP A 108 -6.41 3.98 3.17
C ASP A 108 -7.27 3.09 4.09
N LEU A 109 -8.38 3.65 4.56
CA LEU A 109 -9.36 2.90 5.34
C LEU A 109 -10.35 2.15 4.42
N HIS A 110 -10.51 2.62 3.19
CA HIS A 110 -11.39 2.00 2.20
C HIS A 110 -10.78 0.78 1.48
N LYS A 111 -9.53 0.43 1.80
CA LYS A 111 -8.89 -0.81 1.35
C LYS A 111 -9.02 -1.89 2.43
N TRP A 112 -7.99 -2.15 3.18
CA TRP A 112 -7.93 -3.28 4.12
C TRP A 112 -8.64 -3.05 5.47
N MET A 113 -9.19 -1.85 5.71
CA MET A 113 -10.12 -1.61 6.84
C MET A 113 -11.60 -1.79 6.46
N TYR A 114 -11.86 -2.28 5.24
CA TYR A 114 -13.20 -2.65 4.76
C TYR A 114 -14.25 -1.53 4.83
N MET A 115 -13.81 -0.27 4.89
CA MET A 115 -14.72 0.87 4.95
C MET A 115 -15.21 1.28 3.56
N PRO A 116 -16.44 1.79 3.45
CA PRO A 116 -16.97 2.26 2.17
C PRO A 116 -16.13 3.40 1.57
N TYR A 117 -16.01 3.44 0.24
CA TYR A 117 -15.34 4.52 -0.50
C TYR A 117 -15.93 5.89 -0.16
N GLU A 118 -15.13 6.90 -0.14
CA GLU A 118 -13.66 6.96 -0.12
C GLU A 118 -13.18 7.43 1.26
N ILE A 119 -12.10 6.86 1.77
CA ILE A 119 -11.40 7.40 2.94
C ILE A 119 -9.91 7.12 2.79
N GLY A 120 -9.14 8.11 2.36
CA GLY A 120 -7.70 8.16 2.54
C GLY A 120 -7.36 8.99 3.78
N CYS A 121 -6.26 8.69 4.42
CA CYS A 121 -5.77 9.39 5.59
C CYS A 121 -4.28 9.67 5.43
N VAL A 122 -3.85 10.84 5.87
CA VAL A 122 -2.45 11.18 6.06
C VAL A 122 -2.23 11.62 7.50
N LEU A 123 -1.20 11.08 8.13
CA LEU A 123 -0.69 11.56 9.41
C LEU A 123 0.62 12.28 9.16
N VAL A 124 0.81 13.41 9.83
CA VAL A 124 2.05 14.18 9.80
C VAL A 124 2.54 14.31 11.23
N ARG A 125 3.81 14.01 11.45
CA ARG A 125 4.40 13.96 12.81
C ARG A 125 4.24 15.25 13.60
N ARG A 126 4.38 16.39 12.93
CA ARG A 126 4.26 17.71 13.56
C ARG A 126 3.12 18.50 12.93
N GLU A 127 2.13 18.83 13.73
CA GLU A 127 0.96 19.64 13.32
C GLU A 127 1.37 20.91 12.60
N ALA A 128 2.38 21.61 13.13
CA ALA A 128 2.85 22.88 12.56
C ALA A 128 3.28 22.77 11.10
N TYR A 129 3.88 21.63 10.69
CA TYR A 129 4.30 21.45 9.30
C TYR A 129 3.10 21.36 8.36
N GLN A 130 2.08 20.60 8.73
CA GLN A 130 0.87 20.47 7.93
C GLN A 130 0.09 21.77 7.89
N ARG A 131 -0.10 22.42 9.04
CA ARG A 131 -0.81 23.68 9.14
C ARG A 131 -0.10 24.80 8.34
N ASN A 132 1.20 24.96 8.50
CA ASN A 132 1.97 25.98 7.78
C ASN A 132 1.95 25.77 6.26
N THR A 133 1.77 24.53 5.80
CA THR A 133 1.68 24.21 4.37
C THR A 133 0.33 24.65 3.77
N PHE A 134 -0.77 24.50 4.51
CA PHE A 134 -2.12 24.63 3.96
C PHE A 134 -2.91 25.80 4.52
N SER A 135 -2.50 26.43 5.64
CA SER A 135 -3.23 27.53 6.24
C SER A 135 -3.04 28.82 5.44
N LEU A 136 -3.98 29.06 4.54
CA LEU A 136 -4.14 30.32 3.80
C LEU A 136 -5.55 30.84 4.09
N THR A 137 -5.71 31.48 5.26
CA THR A 137 -7.02 31.97 5.71
C THR A 137 -7.35 33.31 5.08
N PRO A 138 -8.34 33.39 4.16
CA PRO A 138 -8.81 34.69 3.64
C PRO A 138 -9.33 35.57 4.76
N ALA A 139 -9.27 36.91 4.58
CA ALA A 139 -9.65 37.88 5.60
C ALA A 139 -11.07 37.69 6.15
N TYR A 140 -12.01 37.21 5.31
CA TYR A 140 -13.41 36.99 5.75
C TYR A 140 -13.58 35.70 6.60
N LEU A 141 -12.58 34.80 6.61
CA LEU A 141 -12.53 33.61 7.45
C LEU A 141 -11.52 33.75 8.59
N ALA A 142 -10.83 34.90 8.69
CA ALA A 142 -9.86 35.13 9.75
C ALA A 142 -10.53 35.05 11.13
N HIS A 143 -9.88 34.35 12.04
CA HIS A 143 -10.37 34.21 13.41
C HIS A 143 -10.43 35.58 14.06
N GLY A 144 -11.60 35.95 14.60
CA GLY A 144 -11.74 37.18 15.32
C GLY A 144 -10.94 37.14 16.64
N GLU A 145 -10.20 38.20 16.94
CA GLU A 145 -9.42 38.32 18.18
C GLU A 145 -10.26 38.20 19.47
N SER A 146 -11.58 38.30 19.35
CA SER A 146 -12.50 38.32 20.50
C SER A 146 -12.83 36.96 21.09
N GLY A 147 -12.44 35.83 20.45
CA GLY A 147 -12.78 34.48 20.92
C GLY A 147 -14.28 34.16 20.96
N ARG A 148 -15.13 35.01 20.34
CA ARG A 148 -16.62 34.95 20.39
C ARG A 148 -17.19 34.75 18.98
N GLY A 149 -18.35 34.07 18.92
CA GLY A 149 -19.06 33.78 17.67
C GLY A 149 -18.53 32.58 16.93
N MET A 150 -19.02 32.36 15.71
CA MET A 150 -18.69 31.15 14.91
C MET A 150 -17.22 31.13 14.45
N THR A 151 -16.57 32.28 14.35
CA THR A 151 -15.16 32.38 13.90
C THR A 151 -14.21 32.65 15.07
N GLY A 152 -14.73 32.73 16.30
CA GLY A 152 -13.92 32.98 17.50
C GLY A 152 -13.53 31.69 18.21
N GLY A 153 -12.33 31.68 18.77
CA GLY A 153 -11.80 30.55 19.56
C GLY A 153 -10.56 29.88 18.96
N ASP A 154 -9.85 29.16 19.82
CA ASP A 154 -8.59 28.47 19.49
C ASP A 154 -8.82 27.10 18.82
N LEU A 155 -10.04 26.80 18.37
CA LEU A 155 -10.32 25.50 17.72
C LEU A 155 -9.71 25.47 16.32
N PRO A 156 -8.96 24.41 16.00
CA PRO A 156 -8.35 24.29 14.68
C PRO A 156 -9.43 24.10 13.61
N TRP A 157 -9.29 24.82 12.51
CA TRP A 157 -10.12 24.64 11.33
C TRP A 157 -9.56 23.51 10.50
N LEU A 158 -10.39 22.52 10.14
CA LEU A 158 -9.93 21.36 9.36
C LEU A 158 -9.45 21.75 7.95
N SER A 159 -9.88 22.88 7.41
CA SER A 159 -9.38 23.44 6.15
C SER A 159 -7.92 23.88 6.21
N ASP A 160 -7.37 24.14 7.40
CA ASP A 160 -5.96 24.50 7.57
C ASP A 160 -5.00 23.30 7.41
N TYR A 161 -5.54 22.09 7.29
CA TYR A 161 -4.77 20.85 7.22
C TYR A 161 -4.83 20.16 5.86
N GLY A 162 -5.32 20.85 4.83
CA GLY A 162 -5.39 20.27 3.48
C GLY A 162 -5.84 21.31 2.46
N TYR A 163 -5.76 20.92 1.18
CA TYR A 163 -6.09 21.82 0.06
C TYR A 163 -7.61 22.03 -0.16
N GLN A 164 -8.45 21.23 0.50
CA GLN A 164 -9.91 21.33 0.33
C GLN A 164 -10.52 22.23 1.41
N LEU A 165 -11.15 23.33 1.02
CA LEU A 165 -11.92 24.16 1.94
C LEU A 165 -13.22 23.46 2.36
N SER A 166 -14.04 23.08 1.40
CA SER A 166 -15.29 22.32 1.63
C SER A 166 -15.08 20.86 1.23
N ARG A 167 -15.39 19.93 2.14
CA ARG A 167 -15.23 18.50 1.89
C ARG A 167 -16.26 17.67 2.62
N GLY A 168 -16.53 16.45 2.14
CA GLY A 168 -17.39 15.49 2.82
C GLY A 168 -16.79 15.08 4.18
N PHE A 169 -17.66 14.83 5.15
CA PHE A 169 -17.26 14.39 6.50
C PHE A 169 -16.87 12.90 6.50
N ARG A 170 -15.78 12.55 5.80
CA ARG A 170 -15.28 11.19 5.65
C ARG A 170 -14.91 10.55 6.98
N ALA A 171 -14.41 11.34 7.94
CA ALA A 171 -14.01 10.87 9.25
C ALA A 171 -15.18 10.29 10.07
N LEU A 172 -16.43 10.71 9.83
CA LEU A 172 -17.61 10.22 10.58
C LEU A 172 -17.78 8.71 10.40
N LYS A 173 -17.75 8.20 9.17
CA LYS A 173 -17.90 6.75 8.92
C LYS A 173 -16.72 5.94 9.50
N ALA A 174 -15.50 6.50 9.47
CA ALA A 174 -14.35 5.89 10.13
C ALA A 174 -14.56 5.80 11.64
N TRP A 175 -14.94 6.90 12.26
CA TRP A 175 -15.21 6.97 13.69
C TRP A 175 -16.32 6.01 14.11
N MET A 176 -17.47 6.01 13.41
CA MET A 176 -18.59 5.12 13.69
C MET A 176 -18.17 3.65 13.61
N SER A 177 -17.45 3.27 12.54
CA SER A 177 -17.00 1.90 12.34
C SER A 177 -16.00 1.44 13.42
N LEU A 178 -15.06 2.31 13.80
CA LEU A 178 -14.12 2.02 14.88
C LEU A 178 -14.81 1.97 16.25
N LYS A 179 -15.82 2.79 16.50
CA LYS A 179 -16.61 2.76 17.75
C LYS A 179 -17.45 1.49 17.85
N GLU A 180 -18.08 1.06 16.75
CA GLU A 180 -18.91 -0.13 16.71
C GLU A 180 -18.07 -1.41 16.86
N HIS A 181 -16.97 -1.51 16.14
CA HIS A 181 -16.25 -2.77 16.02
C HIS A 181 -14.98 -2.85 16.89
N GLY A 182 -14.32 -1.74 17.13
CA GLY A 182 -13.07 -1.65 17.88
C GLY A 182 -11.86 -2.23 17.14
N SER A 183 -10.68 -1.78 17.53
CA SER A 183 -9.40 -2.18 16.89
C SER A 183 -9.12 -3.68 17.00
N ARG A 184 -9.56 -4.34 18.08
CA ARG A 184 -9.35 -5.78 18.27
C ARG A 184 -10.07 -6.64 17.23
N LYS A 185 -11.30 -6.26 16.85
CA LYS A 185 -12.04 -6.99 15.80
C LYS A 185 -11.35 -6.80 14.44
N TYR A 186 -10.95 -5.57 14.11
CA TYR A 186 -10.19 -5.30 12.90
C TYR A 186 -8.87 -6.07 12.86
N GLY A 187 -8.13 -6.11 13.97
CA GLY A 187 -6.89 -6.90 14.06
C GLY A 187 -7.11 -8.38 13.76
N ARG A 188 -8.20 -8.99 14.26
CA ARG A 188 -8.53 -10.39 13.94
C ARG A 188 -8.87 -10.60 12.45
N LEU A 189 -9.62 -9.68 11.84
CA LEU A 189 -9.98 -9.77 10.42
C LEU A 189 -8.76 -9.60 9.51
N ILE A 190 -7.85 -8.69 9.86
CA ILE A 190 -6.59 -8.48 9.15
C ILE A 190 -5.71 -9.73 9.28
N GLN A 191 -5.58 -10.28 10.49
CA GLN A 191 -4.85 -11.53 10.70
C GLN A 191 -5.44 -12.69 9.90
N GLN A 192 -6.78 -12.81 9.87
CA GLN A 192 -7.48 -13.81 9.05
C GLN A 192 -7.08 -13.69 7.56
N ASN A 193 -7.04 -12.50 7.00
CA ASN A 193 -6.63 -12.33 5.60
C ASN A 193 -5.17 -12.71 5.37
N ILE A 194 -4.27 -12.41 6.31
CA ILE A 194 -2.87 -12.83 6.26
C ILE A 194 -2.77 -14.36 6.27
N ASP A 195 -3.50 -15.00 7.17
CA ASP A 195 -3.49 -16.47 7.30
C ASP A 195 -4.08 -17.15 6.06
N GLN A 196 -5.11 -16.55 5.45
CA GLN A 196 -5.69 -17.00 4.19
C GLN A 196 -4.74 -16.84 3.01
N ALA A 197 -3.98 -15.74 2.94
CA ALA A 197 -2.95 -15.56 1.92
C ALA A 197 -1.82 -16.58 2.06
N ARG A 198 -1.39 -16.86 3.29
CA ARG A 198 -0.41 -17.93 3.57
C ARG A 198 -0.96 -19.32 3.18
N TYR A 199 -2.24 -19.54 3.41
CA TYR A 199 -2.90 -20.78 2.99
C TYR A 199 -2.92 -20.93 1.47
N LEU A 200 -3.27 -19.88 0.73
CA LEU A 200 -3.19 -19.90 -0.73
C LEU A 200 -1.77 -20.17 -1.22
N ALA A 201 -0.76 -19.55 -0.61
CA ALA A 201 0.64 -19.84 -0.94
C ALA A 201 1.00 -21.32 -0.73
N GLN A 202 0.52 -21.96 0.34
CA GLN A 202 0.72 -23.40 0.56
C GLN A 202 0.06 -24.27 -0.51
N LEU A 203 -1.13 -23.90 -0.98
CA LEU A 203 -1.80 -24.58 -2.08
C LEU A 203 -1.00 -24.46 -3.39
N ILE A 204 -0.44 -23.29 -3.66
CA ILE A 204 0.39 -23.05 -4.84
C ILE A 204 1.69 -23.84 -4.75
N ASP A 205 2.39 -23.82 -3.63
CA ASP A 205 3.63 -24.58 -3.43
C ASP A 205 3.43 -26.10 -3.51
N ALA A 206 2.22 -26.59 -3.22
CA ALA A 206 1.87 -28.00 -3.31
C ALA A 206 1.55 -28.48 -4.74
N ALA A 207 1.32 -27.57 -5.69
CA ALA A 207 0.96 -27.86 -7.07
C ALA A 207 2.16 -27.59 -8.00
N PRO A 208 2.75 -28.64 -8.62
CA PRO A 208 3.94 -28.47 -9.47
C PRO A 208 3.70 -27.64 -10.74
N GLU A 209 2.43 -27.44 -11.13
CA GLU A 209 2.03 -26.59 -12.25
C GLU A 209 1.88 -25.12 -11.88
N LEU A 210 2.08 -24.75 -10.61
CA LEU A 210 1.98 -23.38 -10.11
C LEU A 210 3.32 -22.89 -9.59
N GLU A 211 3.58 -21.60 -9.76
CA GLU A 211 4.81 -20.93 -9.30
C GLU A 211 4.47 -19.63 -8.59
N LEU A 212 4.93 -19.46 -7.35
CA LEU A 212 4.90 -18.17 -6.66
C LEU A 212 5.89 -17.19 -7.33
N ALA A 213 5.42 -15.98 -7.65
CA ALA A 213 6.24 -14.96 -8.30
C ALA A 213 6.89 -13.98 -7.31
N ALA A 214 6.44 -13.97 -6.06
CA ALA A 214 6.97 -13.11 -4.99
C ALA A 214 6.74 -13.77 -3.63
N PRO A 215 7.56 -13.45 -2.61
CA PRO A 215 7.29 -13.84 -1.23
C PRO A 215 5.96 -13.26 -0.74
N VAL A 216 5.19 -14.08 0.01
CA VAL A 216 3.91 -13.66 0.60
C VAL A 216 4.17 -13.03 1.96
N THR A 217 4.17 -11.70 2.01
CA THR A 217 4.48 -10.92 3.22
C THR A 217 3.23 -10.62 4.04
N LEU A 218 2.19 -10.10 3.39
CA LEU A 218 0.91 -9.76 4.01
C LEU A 218 -0.22 -10.60 3.40
N ASN A 219 -1.10 -9.95 2.66
CA ASN A 219 -2.31 -10.53 2.09
C ASN A 219 -2.35 -10.41 0.55
N VAL A 220 -1.18 -10.23 -0.07
CA VAL A 220 -1.01 -10.25 -1.53
C VAL A 220 -0.29 -11.53 -1.91
N VAL A 221 -0.87 -12.29 -2.85
CA VAL A 221 -0.29 -13.50 -3.42
C VAL A 221 -0.21 -13.36 -4.92
N CYS A 222 1.00 -13.46 -5.46
CA CYS A 222 1.28 -13.39 -6.88
C CYS A 222 1.82 -14.73 -7.36
N PHE A 223 1.16 -15.32 -8.35
CA PHE A 223 1.53 -16.63 -8.86
C PHE A 223 1.15 -16.78 -10.33
N ARG A 224 1.68 -17.80 -10.99
CA ARG A 224 1.30 -18.15 -12.36
C ARG A 224 1.22 -19.66 -12.54
N TYR A 225 0.46 -20.06 -13.54
CA TYR A 225 0.43 -21.42 -14.06
C TYR A 225 1.62 -21.61 -15.01
N ILE A 226 2.32 -22.73 -14.90
CA ILE A 226 3.50 -23.06 -15.69
C ILE A 226 3.31 -24.36 -16.45
N VAL A 227 3.84 -24.43 -17.67
CA VAL A 227 3.89 -25.64 -18.50
C VAL A 227 5.34 -25.87 -18.89
N PRO A 228 5.89 -27.05 -18.60
CA PRO A 228 7.27 -27.38 -18.99
C PRO A 228 7.46 -27.24 -20.52
N GLY A 229 8.49 -26.50 -20.91
CA GLY A 229 8.84 -26.32 -22.31
C GLY A 229 8.23 -25.09 -23.00
N LEU A 230 7.28 -24.40 -22.38
CA LEU A 230 6.82 -23.11 -22.86
C LEU A 230 7.77 -21.98 -22.43
N ASP A 231 7.98 -21.01 -23.32
CA ASP A 231 8.72 -19.79 -22.98
C ASP A 231 7.86 -18.80 -22.18
N ASP A 232 8.49 -17.75 -21.62
CA ASP A 232 7.79 -16.76 -20.80
C ASP A 232 6.70 -16.02 -21.57
N ALA A 233 6.83 -15.80 -22.88
CA ALA A 233 5.82 -15.11 -23.69
C ALA A 233 4.56 -15.97 -23.88
N ALA A 234 4.74 -17.26 -24.11
CA ALA A 234 3.63 -18.22 -24.19
C ALA A 234 2.95 -18.39 -22.84
N LEU A 235 3.73 -18.48 -21.74
CA LEU A 235 3.19 -18.54 -20.38
C LEU A 235 2.43 -17.26 -20.00
N ASP A 236 2.91 -16.08 -20.41
CA ASP A 236 2.19 -14.81 -20.21
C ASP A 236 0.84 -14.79 -20.92
N THR A 237 0.79 -15.32 -22.13
CA THR A 237 -0.45 -15.43 -22.91
C THR A 237 -1.42 -16.41 -22.24
N LEU A 238 -0.94 -17.57 -21.83
CA LEU A 238 -1.73 -18.57 -21.13
C LEU A 238 -2.32 -18.04 -19.82
N ASN A 239 -1.50 -17.40 -18.98
CA ASN A 239 -1.96 -16.85 -17.72
C ASN A 239 -2.94 -15.67 -17.86
N LYS A 240 -2.84 -14.89 -18.95
CA LYS A 240 -3.86 -13.89 -19.28
C LYS A 240 -5.19 -14.55 -19.64
N GLN A 241 -5.17 -15.63 -20.38
CA GLN A 241 -6.38 -16.38 -20.72
C GLN A 241 -7.00 -17.04 -19.49
N ILE A 242 -6.21 -17.69 -18.64
CA ILE A 242 -6.69 -18.26 -17.37
C ILE A 242 -7.40 -17.17 -16.53
N LEU A 243 -6.83 -15.97 -16.42
CA LEU A 243 -7.44 -14.88 -15.71
C LEU A 243 -8.81 -14.48 -16.29
N ILE A 244 -8.89 -14.37 -17.61
CA ILE A 244 -10.14 -14.02 -18.31
C ILE A 244 -11.21 -15.10 -18.07
N GLU A 245 -10.86 -16.38 -18.23
CA GLU A 245 -11.78 -17.49 -18.00
C GLU A 245 -12.32 -17.52 -16.56
N LEU A 246 -11.45 -17.33 -15.55
CA LEU A 246 -11.89 -17.23 -14.16
C LEU A 246 -12.94 -16.16 -13.94
N GLN A 247 -12.77 -15.00 -14.59
CA GLN A 247 -13.66 -13.86 -14.47
C GLN A 247 -14.95 -14.06 -15.26
N GLU A 248 -14.88 -14.52 -16.52
CA GLU A 248 -16.03 -14.70 -17.40
C GLU A 248 -16.95 -15.85 -16.93
N GLN A 249 -16.36 -16.90 -16.37
CA GLN A 249 -17.12 -18.00 -15.75
C GLN A 249 -17.69 -17.63 -14.36
N GLY A 250 -17.37 -16.44 -13.83
CA GLY A 250 -17.84 -15.98 -12.52
C GLY A 250 -17.28 -16.78 -11.34
N ILE A 251 -16.11 -17.41 -11.52
CA ILE A 251 -15.47 -18.26 -10.49
C ILE A 251 -14.73 -17.40 -9.48
N ALA A 252 -13.85 -16.54 -9.97
CA ALA A 252 -13.05 -15.62 -9.14
C ALA A 252 -12.66 -14.39 -9.97
N ALA A 253 -12.36 -13.28 -9.28
CA ALA A 253 -11.97 -12.02 -9.91
C ALA A 253 -10.59 -11.52 -9.39
N PRO A 254 -9.51 -12.30 -9.52
CA PRO A 254 -8.18 -11.77 -9.29
C PRO A 254 -7.85 -10.70 -10.34
N SER A 255 -6.80 -9.92 -10.11
CA SER A 255 -6.23 -9.05 -11.13
C SER A 255 -4.96 -9.67 -11.74
N GLY A 256 -4.43 -9.08 -12.79
CA GLY A 256 -3.13 -9.45 -13.34
C GLY A 256 -2.11 -8.35 -13.10
N THR A 257 -0.84 -8.73 -12.99
CA THR A 257 0.28 -7.77 -12.93
C THR A 257 1.53 -8.36 -13.60
N ILE A 258 2.60 -7.57 -13.68
CA ILE A 258 3.89 -8.01 -14.20
C ILE A 258 4.92 -7.94 -13.08
N ILE A 259 5.58 -9.06 -12.81
CA ILE A 259 6.66 -9.17 -11.83
C ILE A 259 7.89 -9.78 -12.51
N GLY A 260 9.01 -9.08 -12.45
CA GLY A 260 10.24 -9.56 -13.10
C GLY A 260 10.10 -9.79 -14.61
N GLY A 261 9.24 -9.02 -15.28
CA GLY A 261 8.96 -9.17 -16.72
C GLY A 261 7.96 -10.26 -17.06
N LYS A 262 7.39 -10.98 -16.09
CA LYS A 262 6.47 -12.10 -16.25
C LYS A 262 5.06 -11.71 -15.83
N TYR A 263 4.05 -12.08 -16.63
CA TYR A 263 2.66 -11.89 -16.26
C TYR A 263 2.22 -12.91 -15.21
N VAL A 264 1.55 -12.44 -14.17
CA VAL A 264 1.11 -13.27 -13.05
C VAL A 264 -0.32 -12.91 -12.62
N LEU A 265 -1.02 -13.89 -12.06
CA LEU A 265 -2.26 -13.66 -11.33
C LEU A 265 -1.93 -12.98 -10.01
N HIS A 266 -2.69 -11.94 -9.68
CA HIS A 266 -2.48 -11.11 -8.51
C HIS A 266 -3.72 -11.13 -7.62
N VAL A 267 -3.60 -11.74 -6.45
CA VAL A 267 -4.65 -11.86 -5.45
C VAL A 267 -4.33 -10.91 -4.31
N ALA A 268 -4.94 -9.71 -4.33
CA ALA A 268 -4.90 -8.77 -3.21
C ALA A 268 -6.09 -9.06 -2.28
N HIS A 269 -5.85 -9.89 -1.27
CA HIS A 269 -6.92 -10.41 -0.44
C HIS A 269 -7.31 -9.46 0.69
N CYS A 270 -8.34 -8.65 0.50
CA CYS A 270 -8.88 -7.71 1.48
C CYS A 270 -10.40 -7.87 1.70
N ASN A 271 -10.89 -9.10 1.68
CA ASN A 271 -12.30 -9.42 1.94
C ASN A 271 -12.43 -10.23 3.24
N HIS A 272 -13.12 -9.65 4.23
CA HIS A 272 -13.35 -10.31 5.51
C HIS A 272 -14.38 -11.44 5.47
N ARG A 273 -15.07 -11.65 4.33
CA ARG A 273 -16.09 -12.69 4.15
C ARG A 273 -15.53 -13.94 3.47
N SER A 274 -14.35 -13.86 2.86
CA SER A 274 -13.76 -15.03 2.20
C SER A 274 -13.49 -16.16 3.19
N GLN A 275 -13.73 -17.37 2.72
CA GLN A 275 -13.51 -18.63 3.44
C GLN A 275 -12.32 -19.36 2.84
N ARG A 276 -11.82 -20.41 3.50
CA ARG A 276 -10.71 -21.22 2.96
C ARG A 276 -11.10 -21.90 1.65
N GLU A 277 -12.34 -22.34 1.54
CA GLU A 277 -12.91 -22.98 0.37
C GLU A 277 -12.83 -22.11 -0.90
N ASP A 278 -12.85 -20.77 -0.77
CA ASP A 278 -12.69 -19.86 -1.92
C ASP A 278 -11.30 -20.01 -2.55
N PHE A 279 -10.27 -20.24 -1.74
CA PHE A 279 -8.89 -20.45 -2.21
C PHE A 279 -8.68 -21.85 -2.77
N ASP A 280 -9.35 -22.87 -2.20
CA ASP A 280 -9.38 -24.21 -2.76
C ASP A 280 -10.03 -24.20 -4.14
N ILE A 281 -11.16 -23.48 -4.30
CA ILE A 281 -11.83 -23.31 -5.58
C ILE A 281 -10.90 -22.57 -6.57
N LEU A 282 -10.33 -21.44 -6.18
CA LEU A 282 -9.43 -20.68 -7.05
C LEU A 282 -8.29 -21.56 -7.57
N THR A 283 -7.60 -22.25 -6.68
CA THR A 283 -6.44 -23.07 -7.05
C THR A 283 -6.86 -24.23 -7.98
N ARG A 284 -7.92 -24.96 -7.65
CA ARG A 284 -8.46 -26.05 -8.48
C ARG A 284 -8.84 -25.56 -9.88
N GLU A 285 -9.52 -24.42 -9.97
CA GLU A 285 -10.00 -23.90 -11.26
C GLU A 285 -8.85 -23.33 -12.10
N VAL A 286 -7.84 -22.72 -11.50
CA VAL A 286 -6.62 -22.32 -12.21
C VAL A 286 -5.94 -23.55 -12.83
N LEU A 287 -5.82 -24.65 -12.08
CA LEU A 287 -5.23 -25.90 -12.56
C LEU A 287 -6.07 -26.51 -13.70
N ARG A 288 -7.41 -26.57 -13.54
CA ARG A 288 -8.31 -27.08 -14.57
C ARG A 288 -8.23 -26.29 -15.86
N ILE A 289 -8.39 -24.98 -15.77
CA ILE A 289 -8.36 -24.07 -16.94
C ILE A 289 -6.97 -24.08 -17.59
N GLY A 290 -5.90 -24.07 -16.77
CA GLY A 290 -4.53 -24.17 -17.27
C GLY A 290 -4.27 -25.44 -18.04
N GLN A 291 -4.82 -26.58 -17.60
CA GLN A 291 -4.73 -27.86 -18.31
C GLN A 291 -5.55 -27.89 -19.60
N GLU A 292 -6.70 -27.20 -19.65
CA GLU A 292 -7.56 -27.13 -20.85
C GLU A 292 -6.97 -26.23 -21.94
N LEU A 293 -6.18 -25.22 -21.57
CA LEU A 293 -5.63 -24.21 -22.49
C LEU A 293 -4.17 -24.49 -22.88
N GLY A 294 -3.41 -25.19 -22.05
CA GLY A 294 -1.99 -25.51 -22.26
C GLY A 294 -1.80 -26.89 -22.83
#